data_2bfb660724b70c252f710cb71ba34d1e
#
_entry.id   2bfb660724b70c252f710cb71ba34d1e
#
_cell.length_a   1.000
_cell.length_b   1.000
_cell.length_c   1.000
_cell.angle_alpha   90.00
_cell.angle_beta   90.00
_cell.angle_gamma   90.00
#
_symmetry.space_group_name_H-M   'P 1'
#
loop_
_entity.id
_entity.type
_entity.pdbx_description
1 polymer ?
#
loop_
_entity_poly.entity_id
_entity_poly.type
_entity_poly.pdbx_seq_one_letter_code
_entity_poly.pdbx_strand_id
1 'polypeptide(L)'
;MNNVAPNNFAGRMEKEIRAKEEKKASALYVLNNDLKAILNLARLPARLNTAQTAACLGFKPHDIPVLTARGFLKPLGRPMPNSDKYYARSKILERADEEEWLSLATEALSQHWEDKNARKTKKRNGRAQPARN
;
A
#
# COMPACT_ATOMS: atom_id res chain seq x y z
N MET A 1 -0.52 14.00 -58.91
CA MET A 1 -0.56 13.74 -58.38
C MET A 1 -0.29 13.72 -57.29
N ASN A 2 -0.31 13.63 -56.61
CA ASN A 2 -0.25 13.66 -55.70
C ASN A 2 0.22 13.19 -54.83
N ASN A 3 0.50 12.91 -54.25
CA ASN A 3 0.76 12.36 -53.47
C ASN A 3 1.56 12.40 -52.72
N VAL A 4 1.84 12.42 -52.27
CA VAL A 4 2.47 12.36 -51.65
C VAL A 4 2.83 12.61 -50.59
N ALA A 5 2.85 12.62 -50.23
CA ALA A 5 3.12 12.82 -49.38
C ALA A 5 3.71 12.93 -48.36
N PRO A 6 3.62 13.46 -47.65
CA PRO A 6 4.24 13.65 -46.40
C PRO A 6 3.95 12.54 -45.46
N ASN A 7 4.17 11.41 -45.91
CA ASN A 7 3.98 10.20 -45.14
C ASN A 7 4.82 10.17 -43.88
N ASN A 8 5.97 10.87 -43.88
CA ASN A 8 6.83 10.94 -42.71
C ASN A 8 6.21 11.71 -41.56
N PHE A 9 5.44 12.75 -41.88
CA PHE A 9 4.74 13.52 -40.85
C PHE A 9 3.59 12.71 -40.23
N ALA A 10 2.81 12.05 -41.07
CA ALA A 10 1.71 11.21 -40.65
C ALA A 10 2.23 10.05 -39.77
N GLY A 11 3.33 9.41 -40.19
CA GLY A 11 3.94 8.34 -39.45
C GLY A 11 4.47 8.77 -38.10
N ARG A 12 5.01 9.95 -38.01
CA ARG A 12 5.46 10.55 -36.73
C ARG A 12 4.30 10.80 -35.81
N MET A 13 3.23 11.37 -36.32
CA MET A 13 2.02 11.62 -35.53
C MET A 13 1.40 10.34 -35.02
N GLU A 14 1.37 9.32 -35.87
CA GLU A 14 0.87 8.00 -35.47
C GLU A 14 1.70 7.40 -34.33
N LYS A 15 3.02 7.51 -34.40
CA LYS A 15 3.92 7.02 -33.36
C LYS A 15 3.73 7.80 -32.06
N GLU A 16 3.60 9.11 -32.13
CA GLU A 16 3.38 9.95 -30.95
C GLU A 16 2.03 9.65 -30.31
N ILE A 17 0.99 9.49 -31.14
CA ILE A 17 -0.34 9.15 -30.65
C ILE A 17 -0.31 7.78 -29.98
N ARG A 18 0.36 6.80 -30.58
CA ARG A 18 0.51 5.46 -29.98
C ARG A 18 1.23 5.52 -28.65
N ALA A 19 2.32 6.27 -28.57
CA ALA A 19 3.07 6.42 -27.33
C ALA A 19 2.21 7.04 -26.23
N LYS A 20 1.43 8.06 -26.58
CA LYS A 20 0.49 8.69 -25.66
C LYS A 20 -0.63 7.74 -25.25
N GLU A 21 -1.15 6.98 -26.18
CA GLU A 21 -2.19 5.98 -25.91
C GLU A 21 -1.68 4.85 -25.03
N GLU A 22 -0.45 4.40 -25.26
CA GLU A 22 0.19 3.38 -24.42
C GLU A 22 0.39 3.89 -22.97
N LYS A 23 0.81 5.13 -22.81
CA LYS A 23 0.94 5.76 -21.48
C LYS A 23 -0.42 5.90 -20.82
N LYS A 24 -1.45 6.31 -21.58
CA LYS A 24 -2.82 6.38 -21.07
C LYS A 24 -3.35 5.01 -20.70
N ALA A 25 -3.07 4.00 -21.52
CA ALA A 25 -3.51 2.63 -21.23
C ALA A 25 -2.85 2.10 -19.97
N SER A 26 -1.56 2.37 -19.76
CA SER A 26 -0.85 2.00 -18.53
C SER A 26 -1.40 2.71 -17.31
N ALA A 27 -1.67 4.02 -17.43
CA ALA A 27 -2.26 4.81 -16.36
C ALA A 27 -3.68 4.33 -16.04
N LEU A 28 -4.47 4.03 -17.08
CA LEU A 28 -5.81 3.47 -16.91
C LEU A 28 -5.78 2.09 -16.28
N TYR A 29 -4.77 1.28 -16.60
CA TYR A 29 -4.61 -0.03 -15.99
C TYR A 29 -4.39 0.08 -14.48
N VAL A 30 -3.51 0.99 -14.05
CA VAL A 30 -3.27 1.26 -12.64
C VAL A 30 -4.53 1.79 -11.97
N LEU A 31 -5.21 2.76 -12.61
CA LEU A 31 -6.47 3.31 -12.13
C LEU A 31 -7.55 2.24 -12.04
N ASN A 32 -7.63 1.34 -13.01
CA ASN A 32 -8.61 0.25 -13.00
C ASN A 32 -8.36 -0.72 -11.85
N ASN A 33 -7.09 -1.00 -11.52
CA ASN A 33 -6.75 -1.83 -10.38
C ASN A 33 -7.14 -1.15 -9.07
N ASP A 34 -6.88 0.15 -8.95
CA ASP A 34 -7.28 0.94 -7.79
C ASP A 34 -8.80 1.03 -7.68
N LEU A 35 -9.48 1.23 -8.80
CA LEU A 35 -10.96 1.25 -8.85
C LEU A 35 -11.54 -0.11 -8.48
N LYS A 36 -10.93 -1.20 -8.94
CA LYS A 36 -11.36 -2.55 -8.55
C LYS A 36 -11.21 -2.76 -7.05
N ALA A 37 -10.12 -2.28 -6.48
CA ALA A 37 -9.91 -2.35 -5.04
C ALA A 37 -11.00 -1.56 -4.30
N ILE A 38 -11.30 -0.34 -4.76
CA ILE A 38 -12.33 0.52 -4.18
C ILE A 38 -13.71 -0.10 -4.35
N LEU A 39 -14.03 -0.62 -5.54
CA LEU A 39 -15.32 -1.26 -5.81
C LEU A 39 -15.48 -2.55 -5.02
N ASN A 40 -14.38 -3.26 -4.80
CA ASN A 40 -14.40 -4.46 -3.98
C ASN A 40 -14.64 -4.14 -2.49
N LEU A 41 -14.40 -2.89 -2.06
CA LEU A 41 -14.75 -2.45 -0.70
C LEU A 41 -16.25 -2.59 -0.44
N ALA A 42 -17.08 -2.40 -1.46
CA ALA A 42 -18.53 -2.56 -1.34
C ALA A 42 -18.96 -4.03 -1.19
N ARG A 43 -18.07 -4.95 -1.54
CA ARG A 43 -18.34 -6.40 -1.53
C ARG A 43 -17.39 -7.15 -0.62
N LEU A 44 -16.88 -6.49 0.39
CA LEU A 44 -15.92 -7.12 1.29
C LEU A 44 -16.54 -8.28 2.05
N PRO A 45 -15.77 -9.37 2.22
CA PRO A 45 -16.23 -10.45 3.08
C PRO A 45 -16.30 -9.99 4.54
N ALA A 46 -17.03 -10.72 5.35
CA ALA A 46 -17.20 -10.37 6.77
C ALA A 46 -15.88 -10.41 7.55
N ARG A 47 -14.96 -11.26 7.14
CA ARG A 47 -13.60 -11.34 7.69
C ARG A 47 -12.62 -10.83 6.64
N LEU A 48 -11.74 -9.95 7.06
CA LEU A 48 -10.71 -9.38 6.19
C LEU A 48 -9.34 -9.94 6.56
N ASN A 49 -8.57 -10.35 5.56
CA ASN A 49 -7.18 -10.73 5.78
C ASN A 49 -6.32 -9.47 5.94
N THR A 50 -5.03 -9.65 6.18
CA THR A 50 -4.10 -8.54 6.40
C THR A 50 -4.07 -7.56 5.21
N ALA A 51 -4.00 -8.08 3.99
CA ALA A 51 -3.94 -7.24 2.80
C ALA A 51 -5.23 -6.45 2.59
N GLN A 52 -6.38 -7.09 2.78
CA GLN A 52 -7.68 -6.44 2.67
C GLN A 52 -7.87 -5.37 3.75
N THR A 53 -7.44 -5.66 4.97
CA THR A 53 -7.49 -4.71 6.08
C THR A 53 -6.64 -3.48 5.79
N ALA A 54 -5.43 -3.68 5.30
CA ALA A 54 -4.54 -2.60 4.92
C ALA A 54 -5.15 -1.73 3.83
N ALA A 55 -5.73 -2.35 2.81
CA ALA A 55 -6.37 -1.63 1.72
C ALA A 55 -7.54 -0.78 2.21
N CYS A 56 -8.36 -1.31 3.12
CA CYS A 56 -9.50 -0.57 3.70
C CYS A 56 -9.06 0.65 4.50
N LEU A 57 -7.95 0.53 5.23
CA LEU A 57 -7.46 1.60 6.10
C LEU A 57 -6.47 2.54 5.39
N GLY A 58 -6.00 2.16 4.21
CA GLY A 58 -5.01 2.95 3.48
C GLY A 58 -3.59 2.75 3.99
N PHE A 59 -3.34 1.67 4.69
CA PHE A 59 -2.00 1.30 5.16
C PHE A 59 -1.40 0.23 4.26
N LYS A 60 -0.13 -0.06 4.49
CA LYS A 60 0.55 -1.15 3.80
C LYS A 60 0.36 -2.46 4.58
N PRO A 61 0.36 -3.61 3.91
CA PRO A 61 0.17 -4.89 4.63
C PRO A 61 1.13 -5.09 5.79
N HIS A 62 2.38 -4.66 5.67
CA HIS A 62 3.36 -4.81 6.75
C HIS A 62 3.12 -3.89 7.95
N ASP A 63 2.24 -2.90 7.80
CA ASP A 63 1.86 -2.02 8.91
C ASP A 63 0.82 -2.67 9.83
N ILE A 64 0.04 -3.59 9.30
CA ILE A 64 -1.06 -4.21 10.05
C ILE A 64 -0.57 -5.01 11.27
N PRO A 65 0.47 -5.84 11.15
CA PRO A 65 1.01 -6.52 12.34
C PRO A 65 1.50 -5.55 13.42
N VAL A 66 2.07 -4.42 13.03
CA VAL A 66 2.54 -3.39 13.96
C VAL A 66 1.35 -2.78 14.72
N LEU A 67 0.30 -2.42 14.01
CA LEU A 67 -0.91 -1.86 14.61
C LEU A 67 -1.58 -2.87 15.54
N THR A 68 -1.59 -4.13 15.16
CA THR A 68 -2.13 -5.21 15.98
C THR A 68 -1.31 -5.38 17.26
N ALA A 69 0.02 -5.38 17.14
CA ALA A 69 0.90 -5.52 18.30
C ALA A 69 0.77 -4.34 19.26
N ARG A 70 0.49 -3.15 18.74
CA ARG A 70 0.32 -1.95 19.57
C ARG A 70 -1.11 -1.73 20.07
N GLY A 71 -2.01 -2.66 19.79
CA GLY A 71 -3.37 -2.62 20.30
C GLY A 71 -4.36 -1.78 19.50
N PHE A 72 -3.96 -1.26 18.34
CA PHE A 72 -4.86 -0.49 17.48
C PHE A 72 -5.87 -1.37 16.76
N LEU A 73 -5.48 -2.60 16.46
CA LEU A 73 -6.32 -3.57 15.78
C LEU A 73 -6.38 -4.84 16.61
N LYS A 74 -7.57 -5.45 16.63
CA LYS A 74 -7.78 -6.72 17.32
C LYS A 74 -8.20 -7.78 16.33
N PRO A 75 -7.40 -8.84 16.15
CA PRO A 75 -7.78 -9.92 15.26
C PRO A 75 -8.93 -10.73 15.83
N LEU A 76 -9.70 -11.36 14.93
CA LEU A 76 -10.79 -12.24 15.33
C LEU A 76 -10.25 -13.53 15.94
N GLY A 77 -10.95 -14.01 16.95
CA GLY A 77 -10.59 -15.25 17.61
C GLY A 77 -9.34 -15.09 18.46
N ARG A 78 -8.58 -16.16 18.57
CA ARG A 78 -7.31 -16.19 19.30
C ARG A 78 -6.24 -16.82 18.41
N PRO A 79 -5.75 -16.06 17.41
CA PRO A 79 -4.79 -16.62 16.49
C PRO A 79 -3.45 -16.92 17.15
N MET A 80 -2.81 -17.97 16.69
CA MET A 80 -1.44 -18.29 17.08
C MET A 80 -0.49 -17.19 16.61
N PRO A 81 0.66 -16.97 17.27
CA PRO A 81 1.54 -15.85 16.93
C PRO A 81 1.97 -15.80 15.45
N ASN A 82 2.16 -16.94 14.81
CA ASN A 82 2.62 -17.00 13.43
C ASN A 82 1.53 -17.41 12.44
N SER A 83 0.27 -17.43 12.86
CA SER A 83 -0.84 -17.78 11.98
C SER A 83 -1.40 -16.56 11.28
N ASP A 84 -2.13 -16.80 10.20
CA ASP A 84 -2.86 -15.74 9.50
C ASP A 84 -3.90 -15.15 10.43
N LYS A 85 -4.00 -13.82 10.39
CA LYS A 85 -4.94 -13.08 11.21
C LYS A 85 -6.03 -12.49 10.34
N TYR A 86 -7.22 -12.48 10.87
CA TYR A 86 -8.40 -11.92 10.21
C TYR A 86 -9.03 -10.87 11.10
N TYR A 87 -9.65 -9.89 10.47
CA TYR A 87 -10.25 -8.74 11.15
C TYR A 87 -11.70 -8.59 10.74
N ALA A 88 -12.56 -8.18 11.65
CA ALA A 88 -13.97 -7.97 11.37
C ALA A 88 -14.15 -6.77 10.45
N ARG A 89 -14.82 -6.97 9.31
CA ARG A 89 -15.11 -5.89 8.37
C ARG A 89 -15.77 -4.70 9.06
N SER A 90 -16.77 -4.95 9.90
CA SER A 90 -17.50 -3.88 10.58
C SER A 90 -16.60 -3.01 11.43
N LYS A 91 -15.64 -3.61 12.14
CA LYS A 91 -14.69 -2.86 12.97
C LYS A 91 -13.70 -2.07 12.12
N ILE A 92 -13.22 -2.65 11.05
CA ILE A 92 -12.26 -1.98 10.16
C ILE A 92 -12.92 -0.78 9.48
N LEU A 93 -14.14 -0.94 8.97
CA LEU A 93 -14.85 0.17 8.34
C LEU A 93 -15.19 1.28 9.34
N GLU A 94 -15.52 0.92 10.57
CA GLU A 94 -15.72 1.88 11.64
C GLU A 94 -14.46 2.69 11.89
N ARG A 95 -13.31 2.02 12.01
CA ARG A 95 -12.02 2.69 12.23
C ARG A 95 -11.61 3.55 11.05
N ALA A 96 -11.94 3.14 9.84
CA ALA A 96 -11.64 3.89 8.63
C ALA A 96 -12.32 5.27 8.62
N ASP A 97 -13.43 5.41 9.32
CA ASP A 97 -14.17 6.67 9.42
C ASP A 97 -13.77 7.52 10.64
N GLU A 98 -12.91 7.01 11.49
CA GLU A 98 -12.45 7.73 12.68
C GLU A 98 -11.12 8.44 12.43
N GLU A 99 -11.17 9.74 12.17
CA GLU A 99 -9.97 10.54 11.89
C GLU A 99 -8.97 10.50 13.04
N GLU A 100 -9.44 10.61 14.28
CA GLU A 100 -8.58 10.58 15.45
C GLU A 100 -7.83 9.26 15.57
N TRP A 101 -8.53 8.16 15.39
CA TRP A 101 -7.91 6.83 15.40
C TRP A 101 -6.86 6.70 14.29
N LEU A 102 -7.17 7.16 13.08
CA LEU A 102 -6.26 7.14 11.95
C LEU A 102 -4.99 7.95 12.23
N SER A 103 -5.16 9.11 12.87
CA SER A 103 -4.04 9.97 13.23
C SER A 103 -3.12 9.29 14.23
N LEU A 104 -3.68 8.71 15.28
CA LEU A 104 -2.92 8.00 16.30
C LEU A 104 -2.22 6.76 15.74
N ALA A 105 -2.91 6.02 14.89
CA ALA A 105 -2.34 4.85 14.24
C ALA A 105 -1.17 5.24 13.33
N THR A 106 -1.34 6.31 12.55
CA THR A 106 -0.30 6.82 11.66
C THR A 106 0.93 7.26 12.45
N GLU A 107 0.72 7.96 13.56
CA GLU A 107 1.80 8.38 14.45
C GLU A 107 2.53 7.18 15.05
N ALA A 108 1.79 6.17 15.48
CA ALA A 108 2.37 4.95 16.04
C ALA A 108 3.23 4.21 15.02
N LEU A 109 2.80 4.19 13.77
CA LEU A 109 3.56 3.58 12.67
C LEU A 109 4.85 4.35 12.40
N SER A 110 4.77 5.68 12.36
CA SER A 110 5.95 6.53 12.17
C SER A 110 6.96 6.27 13.28
N GLN A 111 6.51 6.23 14.51
CA GLN A 111 7.36 5.96 15.68
C GLN A 111 8.00 4.57 15.58
N HIS A 112 7.23 3.57 15.22
CA HIS A 112 7.73 2.20 15.08
C HIS A 112 8.87 2.12 14.06
N TRP A 113 8.68 2.73 12.88
CA TRP A 113 9.67 2.68 11.83
C TRP A 113 10.90 3.52 12.14
N GLU A 114 10.72 4.66 12.83
CA GLU A 114 11.85 5.46 13.33
C GLU A 114 12.69 4.65 14.31
N ASP A 115 12.05 4.02 15.28
CA ASP A 115 12.73 3.20 16.28
C ASP A 115 13.47 2.03 15.62
N LYS A 116 12.84 1.39 14.65
CA LYS A 116 13.45 0.30 13.92
C LYS A 116 14.67 0.77 13.13
N ASN A 117 14.57 1.92 12.47
CA ASN A 117 15.67 2.51 11.73
C ASN A 117 16.80 2.95 12.64
N ALA A 118 16.49 3.52 13.79
CA ALA A 118 17.47 3.91 14.79
C ALA A 118 18.23 2.71 15.33
N ARG A 119 17.55 1.60 15.63
CA ARG A 119 18.16 0.35 16.04
C ARG A 119 19.09 -0.22 14.96
N LYS A 120 18.63 -0.15 13.72
CA LYS A 120 19.39 -0.63 12.56
C LYS A 120 20.67 0.18 12.38
N THR A 121 20.60 1.50 12.50
CA THR A 121 21.73 2.41 12.42
C THR A 121 22.69 2.17 13.59
N LYS A 122 22.18 2.04 14.80
CA LYS A 122 22.99 1.77 15.99
C LYS A 122 23.72 0.44 15.89
N LYS A 123 23.05 -0.60 15.42
CA LYS A 123 23.63 -1.91 15.21
C LYS A 123 24.71 -1.86 14.13
N ARG A 124 24.48 -1.10 13.08
CA ARG A 124 25.41 -0.90 11.97
C ARG A 124 26.66 -0.16 12.44
N ASN A 125 26.49 0.88 13.23
CA ASN A 125 27.60 1.64 13.79
C ASN A 125 28.40 0.81 14.78
N GLY A 126 27.72 0.00 15.59
CA GLY A 126 28.39 -0.92 16.49
C GLY A 126 29.24 -1.97 15.80
N ARG A 127 28.82 -2.42 14.62
CA ARG A 127 29.60 -3.36 13.82
C ARG A 127 30.77 -2.69 13.09
N ALA A 128 30.59 -1.42 12.75
CA ALA A 128 31.61 -0.67 12.03
C ALA A 128 32.78 -0.24 12.91
N GLN A 129 32.64 -0.27 14.22
CA GLN A 129 33.72 0.04 15.12
C GLN A 129 34.53 -1.21 15.42
N PRO A 130 35.84 -1.20 15.07
CA PRO A 130 36.66 -2.33 15.43
C PRO A 130 36.73 -2.46 16.94
N ALA A 131 36.83 -3.71 17.38
CA ALA A 131 36.97 -3.99 18.79
C ALA A 131 38.11 -3.21 19.38
N ARG A 132 37.85 -2.47 20.41
CA ARG A 132 38.89 -1.75 21.10
C ARG A 132 39.56 -2.69 22.07
N ASN A 133 40.82 -2.69 21.97
CA ASN A 133 41.64 -3.44 22.90
C ASN A 133 41.67 -2.75 24.25
#